data_8b1eaa402bc727fa22b1d3fb38678595
#
_entry.id   8b1eaa402bc727fa22b1d3fb38678595
#
_cell.length_a   1.000
_cell.length_b   1.000
_cell.length_c   1.000
_cell.angle_alpha   90.00
_cell.angle_beta   90.00
_cell.angle_gamma   90.00
#
_symmetry.space_group_name_H-M   'P 1'
#
loop_
_entity.id
_entity.type
_entity.pdbx_description
1 polymer ?
#
loop_
_entity_poly.entity_id
_entity_poly.type
_entity_poly.pdbx_seq_one_letter_code
_entity_poly.pdbx_strand_id
1 'polypeptide(L)'
;MSQWILILSAVILNVCGHLFLKAGMNKIGAISLDQLLFSFTKIFSTPFVLLGLLSYVSSVAMYMVVLSKVDVSYAYPLMMGVGYILIVLFSWQIFAEPFSSFKWMGIALILAGVFLLGK
;
A
#
# COMPACT_ATOMS: atom_id res chain seq x y z
N MET A 1 8.23 15.93 17.75
CA MET A 1 7.77 15.80 16.40
C MET A 1 6.40 15.14 16.37
N SER A 2 5.57 15.59 15.47
CA SER A 2 4.22 15.11 15.41
C SER A 2 4.12 13.64 14.98
N GLN A 3 3.28 12.88 15.66
CA GLN A 3 2.97 11.51 15.27
C GLN A 3 2.40 11.45 13.86
N TRP A 4 1.71 12.51 13.44
CA TRP A 4 1.11 12.59 12.12
C TRP A 4 2.15 12.56 11.00
N ILE A 5 3.31 13.21 11.22
CA ILE A 5 4.38 13.18 10.22
C ILE A 5 4.91 11.77 10.06
N LEU A 6 5.08 11.04 11.16
CA LEU A 6 5.52 9.65 11.10
C LEU A 6 4.50 8.76 10.40
N ILE A 7 3.22 8.93 10.74
CA ILE A 7 2.15 8.16 10.12
C ILE A 7 2.09 8.45 8.62
N LEU A 8 2.12 9.71 8.23
CA LEU A 8 2.07 10.08 6.81
C LEU A 8 3.29 9.56 6.05
N SER A 9 4.48 9.63 6.64
CA SER A 9 5.68 9.08 6.02
C SER A 9 5.56 7.58 5.78
N ALA A 10 5.08 6.86 6.78
CA ALA A 10 4.88 5.41 6.66
C ALA A 10 3.84 5.08 5.59
N VAL A 11 2.74 5.84 5.55
CA VAL A 11 1.68 5.63 4.54
C VAL A 11 2.22 5.89 3.14
N ILE A 12 2.94 6.99 2.95
CA ILE A 12 3.49 7.34 1.63
C ILE A 12 4.45 6.25 1.14
N LEU A 13 5.36 5.80 2.00
CA LEU A 13 6.30 4.73 1.64
C LEU A 13 5.56 3.43 1.31
N ASN A 14 4.52 3.11 2.08
CA ASN A 14 3.73 1.91 1.85
C ASN A 14 3.00 1.99 0.51
N VAL A 15 2.38 3.13 0.21
CA VAL A 15 1.67 3.34 -1.06
C VAL A 15 2.64 3.25 -2.23
N CYS A 16 3.79 3.92 -2.14
CA CYS A 16 4.82 3.84 -3.17
C CYS A 16 5.27 2.40 -3.38
N GLY A 17 5.45 1.64 -2.30
CA GLY A 17 5.81 0.24 -2.40
C GLY A 17 4.79 -0.57 -3.18
N HIS A 18 3.52 -0.42 -2.85
CA HIS A 18 2.45 -1.13 -3.56
C HIS A 18 2.37 -0.75 -5.03
N LEU A 19 2.50 0.54 -5.34
CA LEU A 19 2.41 1.01 -6.72
C LEU A 19 3.60 0.51 -7.55
N PHE A 20 4.81 0.55 -6.99
CA PHE A 20 5.99 0.03 -7.69
C PHE A 20 5.90 -1.47 -7.87
N LEU A 21 5.41 -2.21 -6.88
CA LEU A 21 5.22 -3.66 -7.01
C LEU A 21 4.22 -3.97 -8.11
N LYS A 22 3.11 -3.24 -8.16
CA LYS A 22 2.10 -3.43 -9.20
C LYS A 22 2.68 -3.12 -10.58
N ALA A 23 3.40 -2.01 -10.71
CA ALA A 23 4.03 -1.64 -11.98
C ALA A 23 5.04 -2.70 -12.42
N GLY A 24 5.83 -3.22 -11.48
CA GLY A 24 6.79 -4.28 -11.78
C GLY A 24 6.12 -5.58 -12.20
N MET A 25 5.07 -5.97 -11.50
CA MET A 25 4.34 -7.20 -11.83
C MET A 25 3.57 -7.07 -13.15
N ASN A 26 3.12 -5.85 -13.50
CA ASN A 26 2.51 -5.63 -14.82
C ASN A 26 3.50 -5.88 -15.96
N LYS A 27 4.79 -5.61 -15.74
CA LYS A 27 5.82 -5.90 -16.73
C LYS A 27 6.11 -7.38 -16.86
N ILE A 28 6.06 -8.10 -15.73
CA ILE A 28 6.34 -9.53 -15.69
C ILE A 28 5.15 -10.33 -16.23
N GLY A 29 3.95 -9.88 -15.94
CA GLY A 29 2.72 -10.56 -16.27
C GLY A 29 2.25 -11.49 -15.18
N ALA A 30 1.12 -12.16 -15.42
CA ALA A 30 0.54 -13.06 -14.44
C ALA A 30 1.41 -14.29 -14.23
N ILE A 31 1.63 -14.64 -12.97
CA ILE A 31 2.37 -15.85 -12.61
C ILE A 31 1.51 -16.66 -11.63
N SER A 32 1.62 -17.99 -11.71
CA SER A 32 1.01 -18.87 -10.74
C SER A 32 1.98 -19.16 -9.61
N LEU A 33 1.48 -19.74 -8.54
CA LEU A 33 2.32 -20.13 -7.41
C LEU A 33 3.41 -21.12 -7.84
N ASP A 34 3.09 -22.01 -8.77
CA ASP A 34 4.06 -22.98 -9.30
C ASP A 34 5.21 -22.30 -10.02
N GLN A 35 4.90 -21.19 -10.71
CA GLN A 35 5.88 -20.45 -11.50
C GLN A 35 6.73 -19.50 -10.66
N LEU A 36 6.34 -19.28 -9.42
CA LEU A 36 7.00 -18.32 -8.55
C LEU A 36 8.49 -18.61 -8.41
N LEU A 37 8.85 -19.88 -8.18
CA LEU A 37 10.24 -20.28 -8.03
C LEU A 37 11.04 -20.08 -9.32
N PHE A 38 10.43 -20.42 -10.46
CA PHE A 38 11.10 -20.26 -11.76
C PHE A 38 11.21 -18.80 -12.17
N SER A 39 10.27 -17.96 -11.71
CA SER A 39 10.25 -16.53 -12.01
C SER A 39 11.01 -15.70 -11.00
N PHE A 40 11.59 -16.31 -9.98
CA PHE A 40 12.24 -15.62 -8.87
C PHE A 40 13.30 -14.64 -9.37
N THR A 41 14.20 -15.12 -10.24
CA THR A 41 15.26 -14.29 -10.81
C THR A 41 14.68 -13.12 -11.58
N LYS A 42 13.65 -13.36 -12.38
CA LYS A 42 12.99 -12.33 -13.19
C LYS A 42 12.34 -11.28 -12.29
N ILE A 43 11.66 -11.72 -11.24
CA ILE A 43 10.99 -10.82 -10.31
C ILE A 43 12.02 -9.89 -9.65
N PHE A 44 13.08 -10.47 -9.12
CA PHE A 44 14.09 -9.70 -8.37
C PHE A 44 15.06 -8.95 -9.29
N SER A 45 14.99 -9.18 -10.60
CA SER A 45 15.76 -8.38 -11.57
C SER A 45 15.01 -7.16 -12.05
N THR A 46 13.72 -7.07 -11.81
CA THR A 46 12.88 -5.96 -12.26
C THR A 46 13.08 -4.76 -11.34
N PRO A 47 13.54 -3.59 -11.86
CA PRO A 47 13.81 -2.44 -11.01
C PRO A 47 12.59 -1.95 -10.21
N PHE A 48 11.41 -1.97 -10.81
CA PHE A 48 10.19 -1.54 -10.11
C PHE A 48 9.87 -2.44 -8.93
N VAL A 49 10.10 -3.75 -9.04
CA VAL A 49 9.88 -4.67 -7.94
C VAL A 49 10.85 -4.38 -6.81
N LEU A 50 12.12 -4.15 -7.14
CA LEU A 50 13.14 -3.84 -6.13
C LEU A 50 12.83 -2.52 -5.43
N LEU A 51 12.44 -1.49 -6.18
CA LEU A 51 12.05 -0.21 -5.59
C LEU A 51 10.82 -0.36 -4.70
N GLY A 52 9.86 -1.16 -5.15
CA GLY A 52 8.66 -1.42 -4.37
C GLY A 52 8.96 -2.12 -3.06
N LEU A 53 9.79 -3.14 -3.10
CA LEU A 53 10.18 -3.87 -1.89
C LEU A 53 10.96 -2.98 -0.93
N LEU A 54 11.88 -2.17 -1.45
CA LEU A 54 12.65 -1.25 -0.62
C LEU A 54 11.74 -0.24 0.06
N SER A 55 10.81 0.35 -0.68
CA SER A 55 9.84 1.29 -0.13
C SER A 55 8.96 0.64 0.92
N TYR A 56 8.51 -0.60 0.65
CA TYR A 56 7.65 -1.33 1.57
C TYR A 56 8.39 -1.64 2.87
N VAL A 57 9.61 -2.15 2.80
CA VAL A 57 10.41 -2.45 3.98
C VAL A 57 10.67 -1.18 4.80
N SER A 58 10.96 -0.08 4.12
CA SER A 58 11.13 1.21 4.79
C SER A 58 9.85 1.64 5.51
N SER A 59 8.68 1.41 4.89
CA SER A 59 7.41 1.74 5.51
C SER A 59 7.16 0.91 6.77
N VAL A 60 7.56 -0.36 6.77
CA VAL A 60 7.44 -1.22 7.95
C VAL A 60 8.30 -0.69 9.09
N ALA A 61 9.51 -0.24 8.79
CA ALA A 61 10.38 0.37 9.79
C ALA A 61 9.75 1.61 10.41
N MET A 62 9.18 2.48 9.58
CA MET A 62 8.47 3.66 10.06
C MET A 62 7.24 3.28 10.88
N TYR A 63 6.53 2.24 10.45
CA TYR A 63 5.37 1.73 11.18
C TYR A 63 5.75 1.25 12.58
N MET A 64 6.89 0.59 12.70
CA MET A 64 7.39 0.15 14.02
C MET A 64 7.61 1.34 14.95
N VAL A 65 8.13 2.44 14.43
CA VAL A 65 8.29 3.66 15.20
C VAL A 65 6.93 4.21 15.63
N VAL A 66 5.96 4.20 14.74
CA VAL A 66 4.59 4.64 15.06
C VAL A 66 4.01 3.78 16.17
N LEU A 67 4.16 2.46 16.09
CA LEU A 67 3.62 1.53 17.09
C LEU A 67 4.25 1.72 18.47
N SER A 68 5.46 2.26 18.53
CA SER A 68 6.09 2.54 19.81
C SER A 68 5.43 3.72 20.53
N LYS A 69 4.60 4.48 19.85
CA LYS A 69 3.98 5.70 20.40
C LYS A 69 2.46 5.69 20.36
N VAL A 70 1.87 4.86 19.53
CA VAL A 70 0.42 4.85 19.27
C VAL A 70 -0.09 3.41 19.32
N ASP A 71 -1.30 3.23 19.82
CA ASP A 71 -1.92 1.91 19.88
C ASP A 71 -2.16 1.35 18.47
N VAL A 72 -1.94 0.04 18.32
CA VAL A 72 -2.14 -0.63 17.02
C VAL A 72 -3.60 -0.57 16.57
N SER A 73 -4.54 -0.57 17.50
CA SER A 73 -5.96 -0.48 17.18
C SER A 73 -6.34 0.85 16.54
N TYR A 74 -5.54 1.88 16.76
CA TYR A 74 -5.71 3.19 16.14
C TYR A 74 -4.85 3.32 14.88
N ALA A 75 -3.56 2.98 14.98
CA ALA A 75 -2.60 3.22 13.91
C ALA A 75 -2.89 2.36 12.69
N TYR A 76 -3.15 1.08 12.88
CA TYR A 76 -3.28 0.15 11.75
C TYR A 76 -4.48 0.47 10.86
N PRO A 77 -5.72 0.60 11.40
CA PRO A 77 -6.85 0.96 10.55
C PRO A 77 -6.70 2.31 9.88
N LEU A 78 -6.13 3.29 10.59
CA LEU A 78 -5.91 4.62 10.04
C LEU A 78 -4.94 4.56 8.86
N MET A 79 -3.82 3.88 9.02
CA MET A 79 -2.82 3.75 7.96
C MET A 79 -3.36 2.95 6.77
N MET A 80 -4.08 1.87 7.05
CA MET A 80 -4.68 1.06 5.98
C MET A 80 -5.73 1.84 5.21
N GLY A 81 -6.57 2.59 5.92
CA GLY A 81 -7.62 3.39 5.27
C GLY A 81 -7.06 4.51 4.41
N VAL A 82 -6.17 5.31 4.97
CA VAL A 82 -5.56 6.42 4.22
C VAL A 82 -4.73 5.88 3.06
N GLY A 83 -3.94 4.83 3.31
CA GLY A 83 -3.14 4.20 2.27
C GLY A 83 -3.99 3.62 1.16
N TYR A 84 -5.10 2.98 1.52
CA TYR A 84 -6.02 2.40 0.54
C TYR A 84 -6.61 3.47 -0.39
N ILE A 85 -7.00 4.60 0.18
CA ILE A 85 -7.53 5.70 -0.64
C ILE A 85 -6.50 6.17 -1.66
N LEU A 86 -5.26 6.37 -1.21
CA LEU A 86 -4.19 6.80 -2.11
C LEU A 86 -3.89 5.76 -3.18
N ILE A 87 -3.86 4.48 -2.79
CA ILE A 87 -3.64 3.39 -3.75
C ILE A 87 -4.76 3.37 -4.79
N VAL A 88 -6.01 3.51 -4.35
CA VAL A 88 -7.17 3.49 -5.25
C VAL A 88 -7.10 4.64 -6.25
N LEU A 89 -6.82 5.85 -5.77
CA LEU A 89 -6.77 7.01 -6.64
C LEU A 89 -5.66 6.88 -7.68
N PHE A 90 -4.47 6.44 -7.27
CA PHE A 90 -3.36 6.27 -8.20
C PHE A 90 -3.57 5.08 -9.12
N SER A 91 -4.15 3.99 -8.63
CA SER A 91 -4.44 2.83 -9.49
C SER A 91 -5.45 3.19 -10.58
N TRP A 92 -6.45 3.97 -10.22
CA TRP A 92 -7.45 4.43 -11.17
C TRP A 92 -6.82 5.30 -12.27
N GLN A 93 -5.93 6.20 -11.88
CA GLN A 93 -5.32 7.14 -12.83
C GLN A 93 -4.14 6.54 -13.60
N ILE A 94 -3.25 5.83 -12.90
CA ILE A 94 -2.01 5.33 -13.51
C ILE A 94 -2.23 4.05 -14.28
N PHE A 95 -2.94 3.09 -13.66
CA PHE A 95 -3.14 1.77 -14.25
C PHE A 95 -4.46 1.65 -14.98
N ALA A 96 -5.27 2.70 -14.96
CA ALA A 96 -6.59 2.73 -15.62
C ALA A 96 -7.48 1.55 -15.21
N GLU A 97 -7.41 1.14 -13.94
CA GLU A 97 -8.22 0.04 -13.44
C GLU A 97 -9.69 0.47 -13.39
N PRO A 98 -10.62 -0.37 -13.89
CA PRO A 98 -12.03 0.00 -13.92
C PRO A 98 -12.65 -0.08 -12.52
N PHE A 99 -13.46 0.91 -12.18
CA PHE A 99 -14.15 0.96 -10.89
C PHE A 99 -15.65 1.04 -11.11
N SER A 100 -16.37 0.09 -10.51
CA SER A 100 -17.83 0.09 -10.51
C SER A 100 -18.37 0.99 -9.40
N SER A 101 -19.69 1.25 -9.46
CA SER A 101 -20.36 1.97 -8.39
C SER A 101 -20.23 1.27 -7.05
N PHE A 102 -20.30 -0.06 -7.05
CA PHE A 102 -20.12 -0.83 -5.83
C PHE A 102 -18.73 -0.62 -5.22
N LYS A 103 -17.72 -0.51 -6.05
CA LYS A 103 -16.36 -0.28 -5.58
C LYS A 103 -16.24 1.09 -4.91
N TRP A 104 -16.82 2.12 -5.52
CA TRP A 104 -16.84 3.45 -4.93
C TRP A 104 -17.60 3.48 -3.61
N MET A 105 -18.72 2.75 -3.53
CA MET A 105 -19.48 2.64 -2.28
C MET A 105 -18.67 1.96 -1.19
N GLY A 106 -17.95 0.89 -1.52
CA GLY A 106 -17.09 0.19 -0.57
C GLY A 106 -15.99 1.10 -0.03
N ILE A 107 -15.38 1.89 -0.91
CA ILE A 107 -14.36 2.86 -0.52
C ILE A 107 -14.92 3.88 0.47
N ALA A 108 -16.12 4.38 0.19
CA ALA A 108 -16.79 5.34 1.08
C ALA A 108 -17.06 4.72 2.47
N LEU A 109 -17.45 3.45 2.52
CA LEU A 109 -17.70 2.76 3.78
C LEU A 109 -16.40 2.58 4.58
N ILE A 110 -15.30 2.26 3.90
CA ILE A 110 -13.99 2.13 4.56
C ILE A 110 -13.60 3.48 5.17
N LEU A 111 -13.78 4.56 4.41
CA LEU A 111 -13.48 5.91 4.89
C LEU A 111 -14.28 6.27 6.12
N ALA A 112 -15.59 5.98 6.09
CA ALA A 112 -16.46 6.26 7.23
C ALA A 112 -16.01 5.47 8.46
N GLY A 113 -15.66 4.19 8.28
CA GLY A 113 -15.18 3.35 9.37
C GLY A 113 -13.89 3.86 9.98
N VAL A 114 -12.94 4.26 9.16
CA VAL A 114 -11.66 4.81 9.62
C VAL A 114 -11.87 6.10 10.39
N PHE A 115 -12.75 6.95 9.91
CA PHE A 115 -13.08 8.20 10.59
C PHE A 115 -13.64 7.93 11.99
N LEU A 116 -14.53 6.96 12.12
CA LEU A 116 -15.11 6.59 13.41
C LEU A 116 -14.07 6.02 14.36
N LEU A 117 -13.13 5.23 13.85
CA LEU A 117 -12.07 4.65 14.67
C LEU A 117 -11.12 5.72 15.23
N GLY A 118 -10.95 6.82 14.51
CA GLY A 118 -10.11 7.92 14.95
C GLY A 118 -10.74 8.79 16.05
N LYS A 119 -12.00 8.56 16.32
CA LYS A 119 -12.70 9.25 17.43
C LYS A 119 -12.43 8.54 18.77
#